data_d17087b58305e47481f9361f8b1bc997
#
_entry.id   d17087b58305e47481f9361f8b1bc997
#
_cell.length_a   1.000
_cell.length_b   1.000
_cell.length_c   1.000
_cell.angle_alpha   90.00
_cell.angle_beta   90.00
_cell.angle_gamma   90.00
#
_symmetry.space_group_name_H-M   'P 1'
#
loop_
_entity.id
_entity.type
_entity.pdbx_description
1 polymer ?
#
loop_
_entity_poly.entity_id
_entity_poly.type
_entity_poly.pdbx_seq_one_letter_code
_entity_poly.pdbx_strand_id
1 'polypeptide(L)'
;NVVVDIQQMSEDDLFNITYYAPNAAAEDWDISILVSWGPDYQDPSTYTDILKTSAAETTKTYLGFEGADNAAAKQVGLDEYDRLVDEAGKETSDIVTRYEKYAAAQAWLTDNSIIVPLVANQGAAPFISRIEPFSGAYAQTGNKTSSTYFKRLKVQNEVVTKKDYEAARKKWLKEKEESNAKAQKDLESHVE
;
A
#
# COMPACT_ATOMS: atom_id res chain seq x y z
N ASN A 1 -23.83 -11.68 -22.71
CA ASN A 1 -22.72 -10.97 -23.34
C ASN A 1 -22.60 -9.61 -22.68
N VAL A 2 -21.43 -9.29 -22.17
CA VAL A 2 -21.10 -7.95 -21.64
C VAL A 2 -20.37 -7.21 -22.74
N VAL A 3 -20.78 -5.98 -23.02
CA VAL A 3 -20.06 -5.07 -23.91
C VAL A 3 -19.26 -4.12 -23.01
N VAL A 4 -17.99 -4.03 -23.26
CA VAL A 4 -17.09 -3.13 -22.52
C VAL A 4 -16.75 -1.95 -23.43
N ASP A 5 -17.08 -0.74 -23.00
CA ASP A 5 -16.64 0.50 -23.61
C ASP A 5 -15.46 1.06 -22.83
N ILE A 6 -14.29 1.14 -23.47
CA ILE A 6 -13.06 1.62 -22.83
C ILE A 6 -12.87 3.09 -23.16
N GLN A 7 -12.99 3.93 -22.15
CA GLN A 7 -12.74 5.35 -22.27
C GLN A 7 -11.30 5.67 -21.80
N GLN A 8 -10.45 6.01 -22.75
CA GLN A 8 -9.11 6.50 -22.48
C GLN A 8 -9.15 8.00 -22.25
N MET A 9 -8.60 8.44 -21.10
CA MET A 9 -8.59 9.84 -20.72
C MET A 9 -7.25 10.22 -20.06
N SER A 10 -7.08 11.51 -19.80
CA SER A 10 -5.94 11.99 -19.02
C SER A 10 -6.09 11.61 -17.53
N GLU A 11 -4.99 11.61 -16.76
CA GLU A 11 -5.04 11.38 -15.32
C GLU A 11 -5.90 12.44 -14.61
N ASP A 12 -5.82 13.69 -15.05
CA ASP A 12 -6.64 14.78 -14.49
C ASP A 12 -8.14 14.53 -14.72
N ASP A 13 -8.53 14.09 -15.92
CA ASP A 13 -9.93 13.76 -16.21
C ASP A 13 -10.41 12.57 -15.39
N LEU A 14 -9.55 11.54 -15.23
CA LEU A 14 -9.87 10.39 -14.38
C LEU A 14 -10.09 10.82 -12.93
N PHE A 15 -9.22 11.67 -12.38
CA PHE A 15 -9.42 12.19 -11.04
C PHE A 15 -10.68 13.05 -10.89
N ASN A 16 -11.06 13.79 -11.91
CA ASN A 16 -12.28 14.59 -11.87
C ASN A 16 -13.55 13.74 -11.76
N ILE A 17 -13.58 12.57 -12.39
CA ILE A 17 -14.74 11.66 -12.33
C ILE A 17 -14.67 10.63 -11.20
N THR A 18 -13.58 10.58 -10.45
CA THR A 18 -13.37 9.67 -9.32
C THR A 18 -13.11 10.47 -8.03
N TYR A 19 -11.85 10.76 -7.74
CA TYR A 19 -11.40 11.34 -6.48
C TYR A 19 -12.03 12.73 -6.18
N TYR A 20 -12.13 13.59 -7.20
CA TYR A 20 -12.71 14.93 -7.06
C TYR A 20 -14.23 14.95 -7.28
N ALA A 21 -14.85 13.84 -7.62
CA ALA A 21 -16.30 13.77 -7.71
C ALA A 21 -16.93 14.20 -6.37
N PRO A 22 -17.95 15.04 -6.36
CA PRO A 22 -18.54 15.58 -5.12
C PRO A 22 -19.22 14.51 -4.27
N ASN A 23 -19.65 13.41 -4.87
CA ASN A 23 -20.26 12.26 -4.22
C ASN A 23 -20.22 11.05 -5.14
N ALA A 24 -20.50 9.85 -4.66
CA ALA A 24 -20.48 8.62 -5.43
C ALA A 24 -21.48 8.62 -6.60
N ALA A 25 -22.62 9.30 -6.47
CA ALA A 25 -23.60 9.39 -7.53
C ALA A 25 -23.15 10.27 -8.72
N ALA A 26 -22.12 11.09 -8.53
CA ALA A 26 -21.53 11.90 -9.59
C ALA A 26 -20.36 11.20 -10.29
N GLU A 27 -19.98 10.03 -9.85
CA GLU A 27 -18.96 9.20 -10.50
C GLU A 27 -19.56 8.50 -11.72
N ASP A 28 -18.95 8.70 -12.89
CA ASP A 28 -19.45 8.20 -14.17
C ASP A 28 -18.57 7.07 -14.70
N TRP A 29 -18.58 5.94 -13.98
CA TRP A 29 -17.84 4.73 -14.36
C TRP A 29 -18.45 3.46 -13.76
N ASP A 30 -18.35 2.34 -14.46
CA ASP A 30 -18.70 1.01 -13.97
C ASP A 30 -17.47 0.23 -13.47
N ILE A 31 -16.31 0.44 -14.13
CA ILE A 31 -15.03 -0.16 -13.76
C ILE A 31 -13.97 0.92 -13.88
N SER A 32 -13.26 1.17 -12.78
CA SER A 32 -12.15 2.12 -12.75
C SER A 32 -10.81 1.42 -12.57
N ILE A 33 -9.75 1.98 -13.16
CA ILE A 33 -8.39 1.56 -12.89
C ILE A 33 -7.91 2.26 -11.62
N LEU A 34 -7.54 1.46 -10.63
CA LEU A 34 -6.95 1.94 -9.39
C LEU A 34 -5.54 2.47 -9.66
N VAL A 35 -5.36 3.78 -9.57
CA VAL A 35 -4.09 4.43 -9.86
C VAL A 35 -3.58 5.25 -8.67
N SER A 36 -2.26 5.42 -8.63
CA SER A 36 -1.56 6.39 -7.76
C SER A 36 -1.67 6.17 -6.25
N TRP A 37 -2.09 5.00 -5.77
CA TRP A 37 -2.00 4.71 -4.34
C TRP A 37 -0.59 4.25 -3.95
N GLY A 38 -0.04 4.87 -2.92
CA GLY A 38 1.21 4.45 -2.28
C GLY A 38 1.01 4.24 -0.78
N PRO A 39 1.75 3.31 -0.16
CA PRO A 39 1.59 3.02 1.26
C PRO A 39 2.02 4.19 2.14
N ASP A 40 1.27 4.46 3.19
CA ASP A 40 1.61 5.48 4.20
C ASP A 40 2.63 4.96 5.22
N TYR A 41 2.63 3.65 5.47
CA TYR A 41 3.51 2.97 6.44
C TYR A 41 3.67 1.49 6.08
N GLN A 42 4.64 0.83 6.73
CA GLN A 42 4.98 -0.58 6.47
C GLN A 42 4.05 -1.54 7.23
N ASP A 43 2.78 -1.50 6.93
CA ASP A 43 1.81 -2.47 7.45
C ASP A 43 0.77 -2.76 6.37
N PRO A 44 0.29 -3.99 6.21
CA PRO A 44 -0.71 -4.32 5.19
C PRO A 44 -2.00 -3.53 5.30
N SER A 45 -2.34 -3.02 6.49
CA SER A 45 -3.53 -2.20 6.71
C SER A 45 -3.57 -0.97 5.79
N THR A 46 -2.41 -0.40 5.44
CA THR A 46 -2.37 0.76 4.54
C THR A 46 -2.99 0.50 3.16
N TYR A 47 -3.04 -0.77 2.73
CA TYR A 47 -3.67 -1.17 1.46
C TYR A 47 -5.08 -1.72 1.62
N THR A 48 -5.43 -2.20 2.81
CA THR A 48 -6.74 -2.82 3.05
C THR A 48 -7.74 -1.83 3.64
N ASP A 49 -7.30 -0.94 4.51
CA ASP A 49 -8.19 0.02 5.19
C ASP A 49 -8.87 0.97 4.20
N ILE A 50 -8.24 1.29 3.08
CA ILE A 50 -8.78 2.19 2.05
C ILE A 50 -10.01 1.64 1.33
N LEU A 51 -10.26 0.34 1.42
CA LEU A 51 -11.38 -0.35 0.78
C LEU A 51 -12.48 -0.75 1.78
N LYS A 52 -12.30 -0.44 3.06
CA LYS A 52 -13.34 -0.65 4.06
C LYS A 52 -14.53 0.28 3.81
N THR A 53 -15.72 -0.17 4.12
CA THR A 53 -16.94 0.64 3.99
C THR A 53 -16.88 1.93 4.82
N SER A 54 -16.10 1.93 5.91
CA SER A 54 -15.86 3.08 6.78
C SER A 54 -14.78 4.04 6.27
N ALA A 55 -14.08 3.72 5.19
CA ALA A 55 -12.99 4.54 4.67
C ALA A 55 -13.44 5.80 3.89
N ALA A 56 -14.75 6.05 3.88
CA ALA A 56 -15.38 7.26 3.33
C ALA A 56 -14.89 7.63 1.93
N GLU A 57 -13.99 8.60 1.82
CA GLU A 57 -13.56 9.17 0.55
C GLU A 57 -12.82 8.18 -0.35
N THR A 58 -11.97 7.32 0.21
CA THR A 58 -11.27 6.31 -0.60
C THR A 58 -12.19 5.20 -1.07
N THR A 59 -13.19 4.82 -0.28
CA THR A 59 -14.22 3.88 -0.68
C THR A 59 -15.07 4.45 -1.83
N LYS A 60 -15.42 5.72 -1.77
CA LYS A 60 -16.07 6.44 -2.87
C LYS A 60 -15.21 6.33 -4.13
N THR A 61 -13.97 6.78 -4.07
CA THR A 61 -13.06 6.85 -5.22
C THR A 61 -12.78 5.50 -5.88
N TYR A 62 -12.71 4.43 -5.10
CA TYR A 62 -12.27 3.12 -5.60
C TYR A 62 -13.40 2.11 -5.77
N LEU A 63 -14.52 2.29 -5.10
CA LEU A 63 -15.63 1.35 -5.12
C LEU A 63 -16.97 2.02 -5.52
N GLY A 64 -16.97 3.33 -5.72
CA GLY A 64 -18.14 4.06 -6.21
C GLY A 64 -19.32 4.15 -5.26
N PHE A 65 -19.10 4.06 -3.92
CA PHE A 65 -20.18 4.24 -2.94
C PHE A 65 -19.70 4.94 -1.67
N GLU A 66 -20.64 5.48 -0.91
CA GLU A 66 -20.39 6.22 0.32
C GLU A 66 -21.09 5.55 1.51
N GLY A 67 -20.34 5.50 2.62
CA GLY A 67 -20.86 5.13 3.94
C GLY A 67 -21.05 3.65 4.17
N ALA A 68 -20.87 3.25 5.43
CA ALA A 68 -20.97 1.87 5.89
C ALA A 68 -22.38 1.26 5.76
N ASP A 69 -23.41 2.10 5.72
CA ASP A 69 -24.82 1.66 5.57
C ASP A 69 -25.28 1.57 4.11
N ASN A 70 -24.37 1.70 3.16
CA ASN A 70 -24.71 1.61 1.75
C ASN A 70 -25.30 0.22 1.41
N ALA A 71 -26.46 0.22 0.78
CA ALA A 71 -27.19 -1.01 0.44
C ALA A 71 -26.42 -1.88 -0.57
N ALA A 72 -25.69 -1.25 -1.52
CA ALA A 72 -24.87 -1.97 -2.49
C ALA A 72 -23.67 -2.65 -1.80
N ALA A 73 -23.01 -1.98 -0.86
CA ALA A 73 -21.91 -2.55 -0.09
C ALA A 73 -22.36 -3.82 0.66
N LYS A 74 -23.52 -3.76 1.29
CA LYS A 74 -24.12 -4.93 1.98
C LYS A 74 -24.51 -6.03 1.01
N GLN A 75 -25.06 -5.67 -0.15
CA GLN A 75 -25.48 -6.64 -1.16
C GLN A 75 -24.31 -7.45 -1.73
N VAL A 76 -23.14 -6.84 -1.88
CA VAL A 76 -21.91 -7.52 -2.33
C VAL A 76 -21.10 -8.13 -1.20
N GLY A 77 -21.53 -7.97 0.05
CA GLY A 77 -20.94 -8.63 1.24
C GLY A 77 -19.69 -7.94 1.77
N LEU A 78 -19.49 -6.64 1.54
CA LEU A 78 -18.32 -5.91 2.05
C LEU A 78 -18.25 -5.83 3.58
N ASP A 79 -19.32 -6.10 4.29
CA ASP A 79 -19.33 -6.28 5.73
C ASP A 79 -18.42 -7.45 6.19
N GLU A 80 -18.34 -8.51 5.39
CA GLU A 80 -17.39 -9.61 5.66
C GLU A 80 -15.94 -9.17 5.43
N TYR A 81 -15.68 -8.37 4.38
CA TYR A 81 -14.36 -7.79 4.17
C TYR A 81 -13.95 -6.89 5.35
N ASP A 82 -14.82 -5.99 5.78
CA ASP A 82 -14.58 -5.13 6.94
C ASP A 82 -14.24 -5.95 8.19
N ARG A 83 -14.99 -7.04 8.44
CA ARG A 83 -14.72 -7.96 9.55
C ARG A 83 -13.33 -8.59 9.47
N LEU A 84 -12.93 -9.06 8.28
CA LEU A 84 -11.61 -9.66 8.07
C LEU A 84 -10.48 -8.66 8.32
N VAL A 85 -10.61 -7.44 7.83
CA VAL A 85 -9.62 -6.37 8.06
C VAL A 85 -9.56 -6.00 9.54
N ASP A 86 -10.70 -5.87 10.21
CA ASP A 86 -10.75 -5.55 11.65
C ASP A 86 -10.13 -6.66 12.52
N GLU A 87 -10.34 -7.91 12.17
CA GLU A 87 -9.70 -9.03 12.86
C GLU A 87 -8.19 -9.09 12.62
N ALA A 88 -7.73 -8.76 11.41
CA ALA A 88 -6.31 -8.64 11.12
C ALA A 88 -5.69 -7.49 11.91
N GLY A 89 -6.39 -6.36 12.01
CA GLY A 89 -5.95 -5.20 12.78
C GLY A 89 -5.76 -5.47 14.27
N LYS A 90 -6.55 -6.39 14.86
CA LYS A 90 -6.46 -6.79 16.28
C LYS A 90 -5.25 -7.69 16.58
N GLU A 91 -4.67 -8.31 15.55
CA GLU A 91 -3.48 -9.14 15.74
C GLU A 91 -2.24 -8.26 15.92
N THR A 92 -1.70 -8.24 17.13
CA THR A 92 -0.54 -7.42 17.51
C THR A 92 0.62 -8.22 18.09
N SER A 93 0.40 -9.52 18.35
CA SER A 93 1.37 -10.38 19.02
C SER A 93 2.28 -11.14 18.06
N ASP A 94 1.74 -11.55 16.92
CA ASP A 94 2.49 -12.30 15.90
C ASP A 94 2.35 -11.69 14.52
N ILE A 95 3.48 -11.22 13.99
CA ILE A 95 3.55 -10.56 12.69
C ILE A 95 3.16 -11.50 11.54
N VAL A 96 3.49 -12.77 11.61
CA VAL A 96 3.16 -13.75 10.56
C VAL A 96 1.66 -13.95 10.50
N THR A 97 1.05 -14.25 11.64
CA THR A 97 -0.41 -14.40 11.76
C THR A 97 -1.15 -13.12 11.32
N ARG A 98 -0.60 -11.93 11.66
CA ARG A 98 -1.15 -10.67 11.19
C ARG A 98 -1.18 -10.58 9.66
N TYR A 99 -0.07 -10.88 9.00
CA TYR A 99 0.01 -10.85 7.55
C TYR A 99 -0.88 -11.90 6.88
N GLU A 100 -0.99 -13.10 7.45
CA GLU A 100 -1.90 -14.14 6.96
C GLU A 100 -3.37 -13.69 7.00
N LYS A 101 -3.80 -13.03 8.07
CA LYS A 101 -5.14 -12.47 8.19
C LYS A 101 -5.41 -11.37 7.15
N TYR A 102 -4.46 -10.46 6.92
CA TYR A 102 -4.59 -9.45 5.87
C TYR A 102 -4.58 -10.07 4.47
N ALA A 103 -3.80 -11.12 4.23
CA ALA A 103 -3.82 -11.86 2.98
C ALA A 103 -5.18 -12.51 2.73
N ALA A 104 -5.84 -13.02 3.77
CA ALA A 104 -7.20 -13.55 3.67
C ALA A 104 -8.22 -12.46 3.30
N ALA A 105 -8.11 -11.26 3.88
CA ALA A 105 -8.96 -10.13 3.51
C ALA A 105 -8.73 -9.71 2.04
N GLN A 106 -7.49 -9.68 1.58
CA GLN A 106 -7.17 -9.38 0.19
C GLN A 106 -7.68 -10.46 -0.77
N ALA A 107 -7.55 -11.73 -0.42
CA ALA A 107 -8.08 -12.84 -1.20
C ALA A 107 -9.60 -12.73 -1.35
N TRP A 108 -10.30 -12.34 -0.28
CA TRP A 108 -11.75 -12.12 -0.32
C TRP A 108 -12.15 -11.09 -1.39
N LEU A 109 -11.45 -9.95 -1.51
CA LEU A 109 -11.71 -8.93 -2.54
C LEU A 109 -11.58 -9.50 -3.96
N THR A 110 -10.55 -10.31 -4.18
CA THR A 110 -10.30 -10.93 -5.48
C THR A 110 -11.31 -12.03 -5.80
N ASP A 111 -11.63 -12.88 -4.84
CA ASP A 111 -12.57 -13.99 -5.01
C ASP A 111 -13.99 -13.50 -5.27
N ASN A 112 -14.35 -12.35 -4.72
CA ASN A 112 -15.64 -11.70 -4.94
C ASN A 112 -15.62 -10.69 -6.11
N SER A 113 -14.53 -10.62 -6.85
CA SER A 113 -14.36 -9.72 -8.01
C SER A 113 -14.58 -8.24 -7.71
N ILE A 114 -14.36 -7.82 -6.47
CA ILE A 114 -14.40 -6.40 -6.08
C ILE A 114 -13.17 -5.69 -6.67
N ILE A 115 -12.01 -6.37 -6.63
CA ILE A 115 -10.79 -5.93 -7.29
C ILE A 115 -10.32 -7.04 -8.23
N VAL A 116 -9.95 -6.64 -9.45
CA VAL A 116 -9.39 -7.53 -10.46
C VAL A 116 -7.92 -7.20 -10.66
N PRO A 117 -6.98 -7.99 -10.12
CA PRO A 117 -5.56 -7.81 -10.35
C PRO A 117 -5.22 -8.04 -11.82
N LEU A 118 -4.61 -7.07 -12.48
CA LEU A 118 -4.22 -7.18 -13.90
C LEU A 118 -2.77 -7.63 -14.06
N VAL A 119 -1.87 -6.97 -13.33
CA VAL A 119 -0.43 -7.24 -13.39
C VAL A 119 0.21 -7.04 -12.03
N ALA A 120 1.26 -7.82 -11.75
CA ALA A 120 2.17 -7.54 -10.66
C ALA A 120 3.48 -6.98 -11.25
N ASN A 121 3.80 -5.75 -10.91
CA ASN A 121 5.12 -5.19 -11.23
C ASN A 121 6.17 -5.89 -10.37
N GLN A 122 6.85 -6.86 -10.94
CA GLN A 122 7.93 -7.55 -10.26
C GLN A 122 9.18 -6.67 -10.23
N GLY A 123 9.45 -6.15 -9.07
CA GLY A 123 10.63 -5.34 -8.82
C GLY A 123 10.48 -3.89 -9.33
N ALA A 124 11.37 -3.06 -8.84
CA ALA A 124 11.48 -1.71 -9.34
C ALA A 124 11.92 -1.71 -10.81
N ALA A 125 11.47 -0.73 -11.57
CA ALA A 125 12.07 -0.42 -12.87
C ALA A 125 13.60 -0.41 -12.74
N PRO A 126 14.36 -0.84 -13.74
CA PRO A 126 15.81 -0.82 -13.67
C PRO A 126 16.28 0.63 -13.54
N PHE A 127 16.82 0.96 -12.40
CA PHE A 127 17.39 2.27 -12.14
C PHE A 127 18.90 2.20 -12.32
N ILE A 128 19.43 3.19 -13.02
CA ILE A 128 20.86 3.49 -13.00
C ILE A 128 21.05 4.66 -12.04
N SER A 129 21.78 4.46 -10.98
CA SER A 129 21.95 5.46 -9.94
C SER A 129 23.40 5.59 -9.50
N ARG A 130 23.79 6.79 -9.10
CA ARG A 130 25.03 7.09 -8.38
C ARG A 130 24.79 7.33 -6.89
N ILE A 131 23.59 7.05 -6.40
CA ILE A 131 23.27 7.20 -4.98
C ILE A 131 23.85 6.02 -4.22
N GLU A 132 24.63 6.30 -3.17
CA GLU A 132 25.13 5.26 -2.24
C GLU A 132 23.95 4.47 -1.67
N PRO A 133 23.88 3.15 -1.87
CA PRO A 133 22.78 2.34 -1.39
C PRO A 133 22.61 2.47 0.13
N PHE A 134 21.38 2.63 0.58
CA PHE A 134 21.01 2.75 1.99
C PHE A 134 21.57 3.97 2.73
N SER A 135 22.07 4.98 2.00
CA SER A 135 22.54 6.23 2.62
C SER A 135 21.41 7.17 3.04
N GLY A 136 20.20 6.96 2.55
CA GLY A 136 19.03 7.75 2.88
C GLY A 136 18.28 7.29 4.12
N ALA A 137 17.03 7.69 4.23
CA ALA A 137 16.15 7.25 5.31
C ALA A 137 15.88 5.74 5.23
N TYR A 138 15.83 5.09 6.39
CA TYR A 138 15.60 3.64 6.49
C TYR A 138 14.18 3.22 6.10
N ALA A 139 13.21 4.10 6.19
CA ALA A 139 11.84 3.84 5.79
C ALA A 139 11.69 4.08 4.28
N GLN A 140 11.79 3.02 3.50
CA GLN A 140 11.56 3.07 2.05
C GLN A 140 10.08 2.98 1.69
N THR A 141 9.28 2.39 2.55
CA THR A 141 7.84 2.21 2.36
C THR A 141 7.09 3.03 3.40
N GLY A 142 6.01 3.64 3.01
CA GLY A 142 5.15 4.36 3.93
C GLY A 142 5.62 5.77 4.28
N ASN A 143 6.52 6.34 3.51
CA ASN A 143 6.91 7.72 3.68
C ASN A 143 6.62 8.52 2.41
N LYS A 144 5.45 9.11 2.33
CA LYS A 144 5.04 9.98 1.21
C LYS A 144 5.75 11.34 1.23
N THR A 145 6.41 11.70 2.32
CA THR A 145 7.13 12.97 2.40
C THR A 145 8.50 12.85 1.76
N SER A 146 8.58 13.23 0.51
CA SER A 146 9.80 13.21 -0.30
C SER A 146 11.01 13.90 0.35
N SER A 147 10.80 14.91 1.19
CA SER A 147 11.85 15.61 1.90
C SER A 147 12.67 14.73 2.85
N THR A 148 12.10 13.68 3.40
CA THR A 148 12.81 12.73 4.27
C THR A 148 13.66 11.73 3.50
N TYR A 149 13.30 11.42 2.26
CA TYR A 149 14.10 10.54 1.41
C TYR A 149 15.45 11.14 1.04
N PHE A 150 15.49 12.44 0.80
CA PHE A 150 16.70 13.12 0.30
C PHE A 150 17.66 13.53 1.40
N LYS A 151 17.23 13.57 2.65
CA LYS A 151 17.95 14.22 3.76
C LYS A 151 19.32 13.61 4.08
N ARG A 152 19.67 12.45 3.65
CA ARG A 152 20.97 11.82 3.95
C ARG A 152 21.53 11.07 2.76
N LEU A 153 20.98 11.31 1.58
CA LEU A 153 21.46 10.68 0.38
C LEU A 153 22.88 11.16 0.06
N LYS A 154 23.74 10.22 -0.27
CA LYS A 154 25.09 10.49 -0.74
C LYS A 154 25.20 10.11 -2.19
N VAL A 155 25.67 11.04 -3.01
CA VAL A 155 25.94 10.83 -4.42
C VAL A 155 27.39 10.46 -4.60
N GLN A 156 27.67 9.37 -5.28
CA GLN A 156 28.99 8.89 -5.62
C GLN A 156 29.41 9.37 -7.00
N ASN A 157 30.70 9.28 -7.31
CA ASN A 157 31.20 9.61 -8.65
C ASN A 157 30.84 8.52 -9.66
N GLU A 158 30.84 7.28 -9.24
CA GLU A 158 30.61 6.11 -10.08
C GLU A 158 29.18 5.58 -9.97
N VAL A 159 28.74 4.89 -11.01
CA VAL A 159 27.43 4.23 -11.02
C VAL A 159 27.46 3.02 -10.08
N VAL A 160 26.42 2.86 -9.30
CA VAL A 160 26.24 1.68 -8.46
C VAL A 160 25.90 0.47 -9.32
N THR A 161 26.79 -0.52 -9.32
CA THR A 161 26.53 -1.78 -10.01
C THR A 161 25.59 -2.68 -9.20
N LYS A 162 24.98 -3.68 -9.86
CA LYS A 162 24.17 -4.70 -9.16
C LYS A 162 24.95 -5.39 -8.04
N LYS A 163 26.23 -5.71 -8.30
CA LYS A 163 27.13 -6.34 -7.32
C LYS A 163 27.36 -5.45 -6.10
N ASP A 164 27.58 -4.15 -6.32
CA ASP A 164 27.78 -3.19 -5.22
C ASP A 164 26.51 -3.04 -4.39
N TYR A 165 25.34 -2.98 -5.06
CA TYR A 165 24.05 -2.92 -4.39
C TYR A 165 23.79 -4.17 -3.54
N GLU A 166 24.04 -5.37 -4.08
CA GLU A 166 23.85 -6.64 -3.35
C GLU A 166 24.78 -6.74 -2.12
N ALA A 167 26.02 -6.30 -2.26
CA ALA A 167 26.97 -6.26 -1.15
C ALA A 167 26.50 -5.25 -0.07
N ALA A 168 26.10 -4.06 -0.47
CA ALA A 168 25.58 -3.04 0.43
C ALA A 168 24.31 -3.51 1.15
N ARG A 169 23.39 -4.18 0.42
CA ARG A 169 22.17 -4.74 0.99
C ARG A 169 22.44 -5.80 2.05
N LYS A 170 23.38 -6.71 1.79
CA LYS A 170 23.78 -7.74 2.76
C LYS A 170 24.33 -7.12 4.03
N LYS A 171 25.19 -6.12 3.90
CA LYS A 171 25.76 -5.38 5.04
C LYS A 171 24.65 -4.66 5.82
N TRP A 172 23.78 -3.94 5.13
CA TRP A 172 22.68 -3.20 5.74
C TRP A 172 21.69 -4.11 6.50
N LEU A 173 21.34 -5.28 5.94
CA LEU A 173 20.47 -6.24 6.63
C LEU A 173 21.08 -6.72 7.96
N LYS A 174 22.39 -6.99 7.97
CA LYS A 174 23.09 -7.38 9.20
C LYS A 174 23.09 -6.25 10.23
N GLU A 175 23.44 -5.04 9.82
CA GLU A 175 23.43 -3.85 10.70
C GLU A 175 22.02 -3.56 11.24
N LYS A 176 20.98 -3.75 10.43
CA LYS A 176 19.59 -3.61 10.84
C LYS A 176 19.22 -4.62 11.93
N GLU A 177 19.59 -5.89 11.74
CA GLU A 177 19.33 -6.96 12.71
C GLU A 177 20.02 -6.67 14.06
N GLU A 178 21.30 -6.29 14.02
CA GLU A 178 22.07 -5.91 15.21
C GLU A 178 21.46 -4.69 15.92
N SER A 179 21.04 -3.68 15.17
CA SER A 179 20.39 -2.48 15.70
C SER A 179 19.03 -2.78 16.33
N ASN A 180 18.22 -3.61 15.68
CA ASN A 180 16.92 -4.03 16.23
C ASN A 180 17.09 -4.83 17.53
N ALA A 181 18.05 -5.77 17.56
CA ALA A 181 18.33 -6.55 18.76
C ALA A 181 18.81 -5.67 19.93
N LYS A 182 19.58 -4.62 19.64
CA LYS A 182 19.97 -3.63 20.64
C LYS A 182 18.78 -2.82 21.13
N ALA A 183 17.96 -2.31 20.22
CA ALA A 183 16.78 -1.53 20.56
C ALA A 183 15.78 -2.32 21.40
N GLN A 184 15.63 -3.62 21.13
CA GLN A 184 14.78 -4.51 21.91
C GLN A 184 15.31 -4.65 23.36
N LYS A 185 16.61 -4.84 23.55
CA LYS A 185 17.21 -4.91 24.89
C LYS A 185 17.08 -3.59 25.65
N ASP A 186 17.30 -2.47 24.95
CA ASP A 186 17.14 -1.15 25.56
C ASP A 186 15.67 -0.94 26.00
N LEU A 187 14.70 -1.39 25.21
CA LEU A 187 13.28 -1.31 25.55
C LEU A 187 12.94 -2.18 26.78
N GLU A 188 13.41 -3.42 26.81
CA GLU A 188 13.20 -4.35 27.94
C GLU A 188 13.73 -3.77 29.25
N SER A 189 14.84 -3.03 29.20
CA SER A 189 15.41 -2.39 30.38
C SER A 189 14.61 -1.20 30.92
N HIS A 190 13.65 -0.69 30.17
CA HIS A 190 12.79 0.44 30.57
C HIS A 190 11.41 0.01 31.09
N VAL A 191 11.12 -1.28 31.08
CA VAL A 191 9.81 -1.85 31.47
C VAL A 191 9.83 -2.46 32.88
N GLU A 192 10.94 -2.38 33.61
CA GLU A 192 11.05 -2.82 35.01
C GLU A 192 10.51 -1.76 35.99
#